data_cfa5c8a8a57bf7d139d99737110ae9e5
#
_entry.id   cfa5c8a8a57bf7d139d99737110ae9e5
#
_cell.length_a   1.000
_cell.length_b   1.000
_cell.length_c   1.000
_cell.angle_alpha   90.00
_cell.angle_beta   90.00
_cell.angle_gamma   90.00
#
_symmetry.space_group_name_H-M   'P 1'
#
loop_
_entity.id
_entity.type
_entity.pdbx_description
1 polymer ?
#
loop_
_entity_poly.entity_id
_entity_poly.type
_entity_poly.pdbx_seq_one_letter_code
_entity_poly.pdbx_strand_id
1 'polypeptide(L)'
;MAFVGYLSKFSLPELFQFIQEGYKSGLLTIRTLNADKTVTDKTSYIWLQQGRIVAAAETNENQGLLTLITQRGWMSQDKASKVFQMSPSTMAMGLCLKSQGLLQAEQLTLLFRAQITSQVCPLFQLRDGQFELTPQTSLPYAEMTGISIPATEATIIGLRMLRDWSALQNKLPDLTSGLTKKIFAKSEVRLEYSESQVLEYATGKMSLRDIARTIELSNEKVVQIAFRLIVTNLVEECLITTAPHKEETSPFADLNSTNAFGQKRIPQTQPTPLTTKVSSQLSNNNSHSLSGTNKLLEPALDSSPKAAVSKSFLHNLVGFLQSKAAS
;
A
#
# COMPACT_ATOMS: atom_id res chain seq x y z
N MET A 1 18.68 -12.48 13.96
CA MET A 1 18.89 -13.41 12.84
C MET A 1 18.55 -12.73 11.53
N ALA A 2 19.36 -12.94 10.49
CA ALA A 2 19.06 -12.47 9.14
C ALA A 2 17.89 -13.27 8.54
N PHE A 3 17.04 -12.61 7.76
CA PHE A 3 15.94 -13.24 7.02
C PHE A 3 16.36 -13.35 5.55
N VAL A 4 16.58 -14.57 5.07
CA VAL A 4 17.13 -14.87 3.73
C VAL A 4 16.09 -15.63 2.91
N GLY A 5 15.96 -15.31 1.62
CA GLY A 5 15.05 -15.98 0.71
C GLY A 5 15.30 -15.64 -0.76
N TYR A 6 14.35 -16.05 -1.62
CA TYR A 6 14.39 -15.83 -3.06
C TYR A 6 13.15 -15.10 -3.53
N LEU A 7 13.33 -14.15 -4.47
CA LEU A 7 12.23 -13.32 -5.01
C LEU A 7 11.22 -14.15 -5.81
N SER A 8 11.62 -15.28 -6.38
CA SER A 8 10.72 -16.23 -7.04
C SER A 8 9.67 -16.85 -6.10
N LYS A 9 9.98 -16.95 -4.80
CA LYS A 9 9.06 -17.46 -3.77
C LYS A 9 8.31 -16.34 -3.05
N PHE A 10 9.02 -15.27 -2.74
CA PHE A 10 8.53 -14.13 -1.96
C PHE A 10 8.87 -12.84 -2.73
N SER A 11 7.91 -12.36 -3.50
CA SER A 11 8.14 -11.22 -4.39
C SER A 11 8.54 -9.95 -3.65
N LEU A 12 9.21 -9.04 -4.35
CA LEU A 12 9.64 -7.76 -3.74
C LEU A 12 8.47 -6.94 -3.17
N PRO A 13 7.29 -6.84 -3.82
CA PRO A 13 6.11 -6.21 -3.22
C PRO A 13 5.68 -6.84 -1.88
N GLU A 14 5.62 -8.18 -1.82
CA GLU A 14 5.27 -8.91 -0.59
C GLU A 14 6.33 -8.68 0.51
N LEU A 15 7.61 -8.63 0.14
CA LEU A 15 8.71 -8.36 1.05
C LEU A 15 8.62 -6.94 1.63
N PHE A 16 8.31 -5.95 0.81
CA PHE A 16 8.14 -4.57 1.27
C PHE A 16 6.90 -4.40 2.15
N GLN A 17 5.81 -5.09 1.84
CA GLN A 17 4.65 -5.15 2.71
C GLN A 17 5.00 -5.74 4.09
N PHE A 18 5.68 -6.89 4.13
CA PHE A 18 6.17 -7.53 5.36
C PHE A 18 7.08 -6.61 6.19
N ILE A 19 7.99 -5.90 5.51
CA ILE A 19 8.90 -4.96 6.15
C ILE A 19 8.13 -3.81 6.81
N GLN A 20 7.17 -3.24 6.11
CA GLN A 20 6.39 -2.11 6.62
C GLN A 20 5.44 -2.51 7.74
N GLU A 21 4.66 -3.58 7.57
CA GLU A 21 3.71 -4.06 8.58
C GLU A 21 4.42 -4.50 9.87
N GLY A 22 5.62 -5.07 9.72
CA GLY A 22 6.45 -5.48 10.85
C GLY A 22 7.35 -4.38 11.40
N TYR A 23 7.25 -3.13 10.94
CA TYR A 23 8.11 -2.01 11.34
C TYR A 23 9.61 -2.38 11.35
N LYS A 24 10.05 -3.17 10.35
CA LYS A 24 11.39 -3.72 10.31
C LYS A 24 12.43 -2.64 10.06
N SER A 25 13.59 -2.77 10.73
CA SER A 25 14.77 -1.93 10.53
C SER A 25 15.97 -2.81 10.21
N GLY A 26 16.87 -2.33 9.36
CA GLY A 26 18.07 -3.06 8.95
C GLY A 26 18.46 -2.79 7.50
N LEU A 27 19.31 -3.65 6.97
CA LEU A 27 19.78 -3.62 5.58
C LEU A 27 19.15 -4.77 4.81
N LEU A 28 18.40 -4.45 3.75
CA LEU A 28 17.95 -5.41 2.74
C LEU A 28 18.95 -5.41 1.59
N THR A 29 19.60 -6.55 1.40
CA THR A 29 20.51 -6.81 0.28
C THR A 29 19.81 -7.70 -0.74
N ILE A 30 19.81 -7.30 -2.01
CA ILE A 30 19.24 -8.08 -3.11
C ILE A 30 20.34 -8.35 -4.12
N ARG A 31 20.60 -9.65 -4.36
CA ARG A 31 21.56 -10.14 -5.35
C ARG A 31 20.80 -10.71 -6.54
N THR A 32 21.06 -10.20 -7.72
CA THR A 32 20.45 -10.70 -8.94
C THR A 32 21.00 -12.08 -9.28
N LEU A 33 20.16 -12.98 -9.77
CA LEU A 33 20.55 -14.31 -10.21
C LEU A 33 20.54 -14.39 -11.74
N ASN A 34 21.51 -15.10 -12.32
CA ASN A 34 21.50 -15.51 -13.72
C ASN A 34 20.48 -16.63 -13.97
N ALA A 35 20.28 -16.99 -15.25
CA ALA A 35 19.37 -18.07 -15.65
C ALA A 35 19.77 -19.44 -15.03
N ASP A 36 21.04 -19.66 -14.77
CA ASP A 36 21.62 -20.85 -14.11
C ASP A 36 21.62 -20.75 -12.58
N LYS A 37 20.94 -19.73 -12.01
CA LYS A 37 20.84 -19.43 -10.58
C LYS A 37 22.17 -19.09 -9.89
N THR A 38 23.20 -18.75 -10.64
CA THR A 38 24.42 -18.17 -10.08
C THR A 38 24.19 -16.71 -9.73
N VAL A 39 24.78 -16.26 -8.61
CA VAL A 39 24.74 -14.86 -8.18
C VAL A 39 25.53 -14.01 -9.17
N THR A 40 24.94 -12.95 -9.68
CA THR A 40 25.65 -11.96 -10.49
C THR A 40 26.37 -10.97 -9.58
N ASP A 41 27.29 -10.19 -10.14
CA ASP A 41 27.98 -9.11 -9.42
C ASP A 41 27.05 -7.94 -9.08
N LYS A 42 25.82 -7.95 -9.63
CA LYS A 42 24.86 -6.88 -9.36
C LYS A 42 24.15 -7.11 -8.03
N THR A 43 24.51 -6.27 -7.05
CA THR A 43 23.92 -6.24 -5.72
C THR A 43 23.29 -4.89 -5.47
N SER A 44 22.12 -4.87 -4.85
CA SER A 44 21.42 -3.65 -4.43
C SER A 44 21.27 -3.65 -2.92
N TYR A 45 21.51 -2.50 -2.32
CA TYR A 45 21.44 -2.26 -0.89
C TYR A 45 20.33 -1.27 -0.59
N ILE A 46 19.38 -1.65 0.29
CA ILE A 46 18.24 -0.82 0.69
C ILE A 46 18.22 -0.76 2.20
N TRP A 47 18.44 0.42 2.76
CA TRP A 47 18.42 0.64 4.21
C TRP A 47 17.02 1.03 4.66
N LEU A 48 16.61 0.36 5.73
CA LEU A 48 15.26 0.39 6.28
C LEU A 48 15.29 0.87 7.72
N GLN A 49 14.35 1.73 8.07
CA GLN A 49 14.12 2.17 9.44
C GLN A 49 12.62 2.22 9.72
N GLN A 50 12.18 1.39 10.67
CA GLN A 50 10.76 1.30 11.07
C GLN A 50 9.80 1.10 9.88
N GLY A 51 10.13 0.19 8.96
CA GLY A 51 9.31 -0.10 7.78
C GLY A 51 9.42 0.93 6.64
N ARG A 52 10.31 1.92 6.77
CA ARG A 52 10.53 2.99 5.78
C ARG A 52 11.88 2.83 5.11
N ILE A 53 11.96 3.15 3.83
CA ILE A 53 13.22 3.21 3.10
C ILE A 53 13.86 4.58 3.40
N VAL A 54 15.10 4.57 3.86
CA VAL A 54 15.87 5.77 4.22
C VAL A 54 17.02 6.04 3.25
N ALA A 55 17.52 5.04 2.56
CA ALA A 55 18.52 5.14 1.50
C ALA A 55 18.50 3.89 0.62
N ALA A 56 19.03 3.99 -0.61
CA ALA A 56 19.29 2.87 -1.50
C ALA A 56 20.52 3.15 -2.37
N ALA A 57 21.36 2.13 -2.60
CA ALA A 57 22.58 2.22 -3.40
C ALA A 57 22.92 0.91 -4.10
N GLU A 58 23.74 0.95 -5.16
CA GLU A 58 24.28 -0.25 -5.83
C GLU A 58 25.52 -0.79 -5.13
N THR A 59 26.23 0.05 -4.39
CA THR A 59 27.44 -0.31 -3.65
C THR A 59 27.29 0.07 -2.18
N ASN A 60 28.03 -0.62 -1.31
CA ASN A 60 28.07 -0.31 0.12
C ASN A 60 29.28 0.60 0.47
N GLU A 61 29.76 1.39 -0.50
CA GLU A 61 30.94 2.25 -0.36
C GLU A 61 30.61 3.68 0.13
N ASN A 62 29.34 3.99 0.39
CA ASN A 62 28.87 5.30 0.82
C ASN A 62 29.18 6.45 -0.18
N GLN A 63 29.18 6.15 -1.49
CA GLN A 63 29.49 7.07 -2.58
C GLN A 63 28.30 7.40 -3.47
N GLY A 64 27.18 6.68 -3.33
CA GLY A 64 26.03 6.80 -4.23
C GLY A 64 25.38 8.17 -4.22
N LEU A 65 25.16 8.75 -3.05
CA LEU A 65 24.58 10.11 -2.93
C LEU A 65 25.54 11.18 -3.49
N LEU A 66 26.84 11.04 -3.23
CA LEU A 66 27.87 11.92 -3.78
C LEU A 66 27.85 11.88 -5.32
N THR A 67 27.80 10.69 -5.90
CA THR A 67 27.72 10.49 -7.34
C THR A 67 26.48 11.14 -7.93
N LEU A 68 25.31 11.00 -7.32
CA LEU A 68 24.08 11.63 -7.78
C LEU A 68 24.15 13.18 -7.75
N ILE A 69 24.79 13.77 -6.74
CA ILE A 69 24.95 15.22 -6.62
C ILE A 69 25.86 15.75 -7.71
N THR A 70 26.99 15.08 -7.95
CA THR A 70 27.98 15.49 -8.95
C THR A 70 27.49 15.29 -10.39
N GLN A 71 26.79 14.19 -10.68
CA GLN A 71 26.16 13.93 -11.99
C GLN A 71 25.11 14.98 -12.34
N ARG A 72 24.45 15.59 -11.35
CA ARG A 72 23.50 16.69 -11.57
C ARG A 72 24.16 18.05 -11.73
N GLY A 73 25.47 18.11 -11.57
CA GLY A 73 26.23 19.36 -11.66
C GLY A 73 25.95 20.35 -10.50
N TRP A 74 25.32 19.88 -9.40
CA TRP A 74 25.00 20.76 -8.27
C TRP A 74 26.21 21.08 -7.42
N MET A 75 27.25 20.24 -7.50
CA MET A 75 28.52 20.43 -6.81
C MET A 75 29.65 19.76 -7.61
N SER A 76 30.84 20.37 -7.61
CA SER A 76 32.01 19.73 -8.19
C SER A 76 32.47 18.56 -7.32
N GLN A 77 33.12 17.58 -7.93
CA GLN A 77 33.60 16.36 -7.24
C GLN A 77 34.51 16.69 -6.06
N ASP A 78 35.46 17.62 -6.22
CA ASP A 78 36.39 18.02 -5.16
C ASP A 78 35.70 18.67 -3.97
N LYS A 79 34.73 19.56 -4.26
CA LYS A 79 33.96 20.23 -3.21
C LYS A 79 33.09 19.25 -2.45
N ALA A 80 32.41 18.37 -3.17
CA ALA A 80 31.55 17.36 -2.61
C ALA A 80 32.37 16.39 -1.73
N SER A 81 33.49 15.85 -2.22
CA SER A 81 34.36 14.95 -1.44
C SER A 81 34.88 15.57 -0.15
N LYS A 82 35.27 16.86 -0.17
CA LYS A 82 35.69 17.59 1.05
C LYS A 82 34.56 17.68 2.07
N VAL A 83 33.36 18.06 1.62
CA VAL A 83 32.19 18.15 2.51
C VAL A 83 31.86 16.79 3.11
N PHE A 84 31.88 15.72 2.32
CA PHE A 84 31.63 14.37 2.81
C PHE A 84 32.64 13.91 3.85
N GLN A 85 33.93 14.22 3.67
CA GLN A 85 34.97 13.91 4.64
C GLN A 85 34.86 14.69 5.95
N MET A 86 34.35 15.93 5.90
CA MET A 86 34.21 16.80 7.06
C MET A 86 32.87 16.64 7.79
N SER A 87 31.93 15.92 7.19
CA SER A 87 30.57 15.77 7.77
C SER A 87 30.56 14.74 8.90
N PRO A 88 29.77 15.00 9.96
CA PRO A 88 29.65 14.05 11.07
C PRO A 88 29.01 12.73 10.59
N SER A 89 29.56 11.61 11.05
CA SER A 89 29.06 10.27 10.75
C SER A 89 27.75 9.92 11.47
N THR A 90 27.14 10.86 12.18
CA THR A 90 25.91 10.66 12.98
C THR A 90 24.69 11.37 12.42
N MET A 91 24.85 12.14 11.35
CA MET A 91 23.75 12.90 10.71
C MET A 91 23.69 12.61 9.22
N ALA A 92 22.45 12.50 8.69
CA ALA A 92 22.24 12.32 7.26
C ALA A 92 22.96 13.39 6.43
N MET A 93 23.75 12.96 5.44
CA MET A 93 24.55 13.84 4.58
C MET A 93 23.71 14.94 3.91
N GLY A 94 22.53 14.60 3.41
CA GLY A 94 21.63 15.59 2.82
C GLY A 94 21.25 16.71 3.79
N LEU A 95 21.02 16.40 5.07
CA LEU A 95 20.73 17.40 6.09
C LEU A 95 21.95 18.26 6.39
N CYS A 96 23.15 17.67 6.40
CA CYS A 96 24.41 18.44 6.54
C CYS A 96 24.56 19.44 5.39
N LEU A 97 24.35 19.00 4.15
CA LEU A 97 24.44 19.87 2.97
C LEU A 97 23.40 20.99 3.00
N LYS A 98 22.19 20.69 3.49
CA LYS A 98 21.14 21.71 3.65
C LYS A 98 21.50 22.73 4.74
N SER A 99 21.99 22.28 5.90
CA SER A 99 22.37 23.17 7.00
C SER A 99 23.50 24.12 6.64
N GLN A 100 24.38 23.70 5.73
CA GLN A 100 25.47 24.52 5.16
C GLN A 100 25.01 25.41 3.98
N GLY A 101 23.74 25.40 3.62
CA GLY A 101 23.20 26.15 2.47
C GLY A 101 23.67 25.66 1.10
N LEU A 102 24.26 24.46 1.01
CA LEU A 102 24.80 23.88 -0.22
C LEU A 102 23.72 23.23 -1.07
N LEU A 103 22.66 22.72 -0.46
CA LEU A 103 21.49 22.15 -1.14
C LEU A 103 20.19 22.67 -0.51
N GLN A 104 19.17 22.81 -1.34
CA GLN A 104 17.82 23.19 -0.90
C GLN A 104 16.97 21.94 -0.60
N ALA A 105 15.84 22.12 0.09
CA ALA A 105 14.93 21.02 0.46
C ALA A 105 14.38 20.27 -0.78
N GLU A 106 14.06 21.02 -1.84
CA GLU A 106 13.56 20.50 -3.11
C GLU A 106 14.61 19.63 -3.80
N GLN A 107 15.89 20.03 -3.73
CA GLN A 107 17.00 19.25 -4.29
C GLN A 107 17.18 17.93 -3.53
N LEU A 108 17.04 17.93 -2.19
CA LEU A 108 17.07 16.70 -1.40
C LEU A 108 15.93 15.74 -1.77
N THR A 109 14.73 16.29 -2.00
CA THR A 109 13.58 15.52 -2.46
C THR A 109 13.86 14.88 -3.83
N LEU A 110 14.46 15.62 -4.75
CA LEU A 110 14.84 15.12 -6.07
C LEU A 110 15.95 14.05 -5.99
N LEU A 111 16.93 14.19 -5.08
CA LEU A 111 17.96 13.18 -4.85
C LEU A 111 17.37 11.89 -4.31
N PHE A 112 16.55 11.98 -3.28
CA PHE A 112 15.89 10.81 -2.71
C PHE A 112 15.00 10.08 -3.73
N ARG A 113 14.21 10.85 -4.50
CA ARG A 113 13.40 10.30 -5.58
C ARG A 113 14.28 9.61 -6.63
N ALA A 114 15.45 10.18 -6.96
CA ALA A 114 16.39 9.54 -7.87
C ALA A 114 16.93 8.22 -7.31
N GLN A 115 17.30 8.16 -6.03
CA GLN A 115 17.70 6.90 -5.38
C GLN A 115 16.61 5.84 -5.52
N ILE A 116 15.36 6.16 -5.20
CA ILE A 116 14.25 5.21 -5.32
C ILE A 116 14.04 4.76 -6.77
N THR A 117 13.99 5.68 -7.72
CA THR A 117 13.71 5.35 -9.13
C THR A 117 14.85 4.62 -9.82
N SER A 118 16.10 4.89 -9.48
CA SER A 118 17.26 4.25 -10.09
C SER A 118 17.68 2.95 -9.39
N GLN A 119 17.50 2.85 -8.07
CA GLN A 119 18.02 1.73 -7.29
C GLN A 119 16.96 0.72 -6.87
N VAL A 120 15.73 1.17 -6.61
CA VAL A 120 14.66 0.31 -6.09
C VAL A 120 13.69 -0.11 -7.19
N CYS A 121 13.25 0.82 -8.05
CA CYS A 121 12.25 0.51 -9.06
C CYS A 121 12.67 -0.58 -10.06
N PRO A 122 13.92 -0.66 -10.55
CA PRO A 122 14.35 -1.74 -11.46
C PRO A 122 14.26 -3.14 -10.85
N LEU A 123 14.30 -3.26 -9.53
CA LEU A 123 14.24 -4.55 -8.83
C LEU A 123 12.89 -5.24 -8.98
N PHE A 124 11.81 -4.50 -9.26
CA PHE A 124 10.48 -5.07 -9.51
C PHE A 124 10.40 -5.86 -10.82
N GLN A 125 11.37 -5.68 -11.74
CA GLN A 125 11.46 -6.45 -13.00
C GLN A 125 12.19 -7.78 -12.83
N LEU A 126 12.83 -8.01 -11.66
CA LEU A 126 13.58 -9.22 -11.42
C LEU A 126 12.63 -10.42 -11.30
N ARG A 127 12.83 -11.43 -12.14
CA ARG A 127 12.10 -12.72 -12.06
C ARG A 127 12.56 -13.55 -10.87
N ASP A 128 13.86 -13.48 -10.58
CA ASP A 128 14.45 -14.14 -9.41
C ASP A 128 15.63 -13.33 -8.88
N GLY A 129 15.92 -13.52 -7.60
CA GLY A 129 17.02 -12.87 -6.89
C GLY A 129 17.07 -13.40 -5.47
N GLN A 130 18.27 -13.49 -4.92
CA GLN A 130 18.44 -13.79 -3.51
C GLN A 130 18.34 -12.51 -2.71
N PHE A 131 17.49 -12.49 -1.69
CA PHE A 131 17.44 -11.38 -0.74
C PHE A 131 17.90 -11.80 0.65
N GLU A 132 18.46 -10.84 1.37
CA GLU A 132 18.87 -10.97 2.76
C GLU A 132 18.51 -9.70 3.51
N LEU A 133 17.65 -9.80 4.52
CA LEU A 133 17.35 -8.72 5.46
C LEU A 133 18.14 -8.93 6.74
N THR A 134 19.17 -8.10 6.94
CA THR A 134 20.04 -8.11 8.13
C THR A 134 19.55 -7.03 9.09
N PRO A 135 18.98 -7.39 10.28
CA PRO A 135 18.54 -6.43 11.27
C PRO A 135 19.71 -5.77 11.98
N GLN A 136 19.45 -4.64 12.62
CA GLN A 136 20.43 -3.92 13.48
C GLN A 136 21.74 -3.48 12.75
N THR A 137 21.65 -3.27 11.44
CA THR A 137 22.75 -2.69 10.67
C THR A 137 22.82 -1.19 10.92
N SER A 138 24.05 -0.63 10.97
CA SER A 138 24.28 0.81 11.08
C SER A 138 23.64 1.55 9.90
N LEU A 139 23.08 2.74 10.16
CA LEU A 139 22.51 3.58 9.11
C LEU A 139 23.63 4.15 8.22
N PRO A 140 23.42 4.21 6.90
CA PRO A 140 24.39 4.75 5.95
C PRO A 140 24.26 6.27 5.88
N TYR A 141 24.64 6.98 6.90
CA TYR A 141 24.44 8.45 6.98
C TYR A 141 24.97 9.20 5.75
N ALA A 142 26.02 8.71 5.12
CA ALA A 142 26.58 9.28 3.89
C ALA A 142 25.65 9.12 2.66
N GLU A 143 24.80 8.09 2.64
CA GLU A 143 23.81 7.82 1.57
C GLU A 143 22.44 8.44 1.85
N MET A 144 22.22 8.96 3.06
CA MET A 144 20.93 9.46 3.47
C MET A 144 20.73 10.93 3.08
N THR A 145 19.63 11.21 2.41
CA THR A 145 19.18 12.60 2.14
C THR A 145 18.50 13.25 3.36
N GLY A 146 18.09 12.45 4.35
CA GLY A 146 17.24 12.87 5.47
C GLY A 146 15.75 12.71 5.19
N ILE A 147 15.39 12.18 4.03
CA ILE A 147 14.01 11.86 3.63
C ILE A 147 13.81 10.34 3.70
N SER A 148 12.59 9.91 3.96
CA SER A 148 12.21 8.51 3.96
C SER A 148 10.80 8.33 3.41
N ILE A 149 10.51 7.17 2.80
CA ILE A 149 9.17 6.79 2.38
C ILE A 149 8.79 5.42 2.96
N PRO A 150 7.50 5.13 3.19
CA PRO A 150 7.02 3.79 3.47
C PRO A 150 7.47 2.80 2.39
N ALA A 151 7.81 1.56 2.76
CA ALA A 151 8.22 0.55 1.78
C ALA A 151 7.10 0.25 0.76
N THR A 152 5.83 0.30 1.18
CA THR A 152 4.68 0.14 0.27
C THR A 152 4.49 1.32 -0.68
N GLU A 153 4.92 2.54 -0.31
CA GLU A 153 4.95 3.68 -1.24
C GLU A 153 5.99 3.47 -2.33
N ALA A 154 7.18 2.98 -1.98
CA ALA A 154 8.19 2.59 -2.98
C ALA A 154 7.67 1.47 -3.90
N THR A 155 6.89 0.52 -3.35
CA THR A 155 6.23 -0.52 -4.12
C THR A 155 5.30 0.05 -5.19
N ILE A 156 4.40 0.97 -4.82
CA ILE A 156 3.43 1.52 -5.78
C ILE A 156 4.14 2.36 -6.86
N ILE A 157 5.19 3.11 -6.49
CA ILE A 157 6.03 3.86 -7.44
C ILE A 157 6.68 2.88 -8.43
N GLY A 158 7.31 1.82 -7.94
CA GLY A 158 7.98 0.81 -8.78
C GLY A 158 7.00 0.09 -9.71
N LEU A 159 5.84 -0.34 -9.20
CA LEU A 159 4.82 -1.04 -9.98
C LEU A 159 4.12 -0.13 -11.02
N ARG A 160 4.03 1.18 -10.79
CA ARG A 160 3.54 2.15 -11.81
C ARG A 160 4.53 2.31 -12.96
N MET A 161 5.83 2.18 -12.69
CA MET A 161 6.89 2.26 -13.69
C MET A 161 7.12 0.95 -14.45
N LEU A 162 6.57 -0.15 -13.95
CA LEU A 162 6.77 -1.49 -14.49
C LEU A 162 6.08 -1.62 -15.85
N ARG A 163 6.86 -1.94 -16.90
CA ARG A 163 6.36 -2.17 -18.26
C ARG A 163 6.11 -3.65 -18.53
N ASP A 164 6.98 -4.52 -18.04
CA ASP A 164 6.87 -5.96 -18.16
C ASP A 164 6.46 -6.58 -16.82
N TRP A 165 5.25 -7.13 -16.77
CA TRP A 165 4.67 -7.76 -15.58
C TRP A 165 4.92 -9.26 -15.52
N SER A 166 5.70 -9.83 -16.45
CA SER A 166 5.96 -11.28 -16.52
C SER A 166 6.57 -11.86 -15.23
N ALA A 167 7.38 -11.06 -14.52
CA ALA A 167 7.96 -11.45 -13.24
C ALA A 167 6.92 -11.64 -12.12
N LEU A 168 5.78 -10.97 -12.22
CA LEU A 168 4.70 -10.96 -11.21
C LEU A 168 3.44 -11.67 -11.69
N GLN A 169 3.43 -12.28 -12.89
CA GLN A 169 2.25 -12.87 -13.52
C GLN A 169 1.51 -13.87 -12.59
N ASN A 170 2.26 -14.69 -11.86
CA ASN A 170 1.71 -15.71 -10.97
C ASN A 170 1.20 -15.13 -9.62
N LYS A 171 1.37 -13.84 -9.40
CA LYS A 171 0.97 -13.11 -8.19
C LYS A 171 -0.23 -12.20 -8.41
N LEU A 172 -0.60 -12.00 -9.67
CA LEU A 172 -1.74 -11.18 -10.02
C LEU A 172 -3.05 -11.83 -9.59
N PRO A 173 -4.04 -11.05 -9.12
CA PRO A 173 -5.36 -11.57 -8.76
C PRO A 173 -6.12 -12.06 -10.00
N ASP A 174 -7.04 -13.01 -9.79
CA ASP A 174 -7.90 -13.55 -10.86
C ASP A 174 -8.98 -12.55 -11.27
N LEU A 175 -9.31 -12.49 -12.57
CA LEU A 175 -10.36 -11.62 -13.10
C LEU A 175 -11.76 -11.92 -12.55
N THR A 176 -11.98 -13.12 -12.05
CA THR A 176 -13.25 -13.55 -11.43
C THR A 176 -13.33 -13.23 -9.95
N SER A 177 -12.21 -12.87 -9.34
CA SER A 177 -12.15 -12.45 -7.93
C SER A 177 -12.72 -11.04 -7.74
N GLY A 178 -13.18 -10.77 -6.54
CA GLY A 178 -13.55 -9.43 -6.06
C GLY A 178 -12.50 -8.83 -5.14
N LEU A 179 -12.70 -7.57 -4.79
CA LEU A 179 -11.87 -6.85 -3.83
C LEU A 179 -12.73 -6.36 -2.67
N THR A 180 -12.22 -6.47 -1.45
CA THR A 180 -12.84 -5.90 -0.24
C THR A 180 -11.90 -4.89 0.40
N LYS A 181 -12.40 -3.71 0.73
CA LYS A 181 -11.64 -2.67 1.44
C LYS A 181 -11.27 -3.15 2.84
N LYS A 182 -10.04 -2.87 3.25
CA LYS A 182 -9.61 -3.10 4.63
C LYS A 182 -9.99 -1.91 5.51
N ILE A 183 -10.76 -2.15 6.58
CA ILE A 183 -11.36 -1.13 7.45
C ILE A 183 -10.29 -0.29 8.18
N PHE A 184 -9.13 -0.86 8.47
CA PHE A 184 -8.06 -0.20 9.23
C PHE A 184 -6.85 0.20 8.38
N ALA A 185 -7.00 0.24 7.06
CA ALA A 185 -5.92 0.65 6.17
C ALA A 185 -5.66 2.16 6.30
N LYS A 186 -4.74 2.53 7.18
CA LYS A 186 -4.13 3.88 7.15
C LYS A 186 -3.10 3.88 6.04
N SER A 187 -3.49 4.30 4.85
CA SER A 187 -2.56 4.46 3.74
C SER A 187 -1.98 5.86 3.74
N GLU A 188 -0.65 5.96 3.85
CA GLU A 188 0.09 7.19 3.55
C GLU A 188 0.31 7.32 2.02
N VAL A 189 -0.14 6.34 1.24
CA VAL A 189 0.10 6.25 -0.20
C VAL A 189 -0.87 7.15 -0.96
N ARG A 190 -0.32 8.03 -1.81
CA ARG A 190 -1.12 8.85 -2.74
C ARG A 190 -1.55 8.02 -3.93
N LEU A 191 -2.85 7.76 -4.07
CA LEU A 191 -3.43 7.02 -5.17
C LEU A 191 -3.60 7.90 -6.41
N GLU A 192 -3.44 7.30 -7.60
CA GLU A 192 -3.85 7.87 -8.88
C GLU A 192 -5.36 7.75 -9.08
N TYR A 193 -5.90 8.51 -10.04
CA TYR A 193 -7.34 8.52 -10.32
C TYR A 193 -7.90 7.11 -10.61
N SER A 194 -7.24 6.35 -11.49
CA SER A 194 -7.66 4.98 -11.83
C SER A 194 -7.58 4.01 -10.64
N GLU A 195 -6.61 4.18 -9.75
CA GLU A 195 -6.48 3.38 -8.52
C GLU A 195 -7.60 3.72 -7.53
N SER A 196 -7.95 5.01 -7.41
CA SER A 196 -9.06 5.45 -6.58
C SER A 196 -10.40 4.92 -7.10
N GLN A 197 -10.60 4.91 -8.42
CA GLN A 197 -11.80 4.32 -9.04
C GLN A 197 -11.92 2.82 -8.71
N VAL A 198 -10.86 2.02 -8.92
CA VAL A 198 -10.90 0.59 -8.58
C VAL A 198 -11.16 0.39 -7.09
N LEU A 199 -10.56 1.22 -6.22
CA LEU A 199 -10.79 1.18 -4.78
C LEU A 199 -12.25 1.47 -4.41
N GLU A 200 -12.95 2.37 -5.11
CA GLU A 200 -14.38 2.63 -4.87
C GLU A 200 -15.23 1.39 -5.05
N TYR A 201 -14.97 0.61 -6.09
CA TYR A 201 -15.69 -0.63 -6.40
C TYR A 201 -15.22 -1.84 -5.57
N ALA A 202 -14.25 -1.70 -4.68
CA ALA A 202 -13.77 -2.76 -3.80
C ALA A 202 -14.76 -3.05 -2.65
N THR A 203 -15.95 -3.53 -3.00
CA THR A 203 -17.06 -3.82 -2.08
C THR A 203 -17.24 -5.32 -1.79
N GLY A 204 -16.47 -6.19 -2.44
CA GLY A 204 -16.61 -7.65 -2.39
C GLY A 204 -17.74 -8.21 -3.25
N LYS A 205 -18.49 -7.36 -3.98
CA LYS A 205 -19.69 -7.78 -4.74
C LYS A 205 -19.47 -7.85 -6.25
N MET A 206 -18.43 -7.21 -6.77
CA MET A 206 -18.14 -7.14 -8.19
C MET A 206 -16.81 -7.84 -8.49
N SER A 207 -16.76 -8.55 -9.63
CA SER A 207 -15.52 -9.15 -10.13
C SER A 207 -14.60 -8.06 -10.71
N LEU A 208 -13.29 -8.34 -10.76
CA LEU A 208 -12.33 -7.44 -11.43
C LEU A 208 -12.71 -7.22 -12.89
N ARG A 209 -13.30 -8.24 -13.55
CA ARG A 209 -13.83 -8.14 -14.91
C ARG A 209 -14.98 -7.13 -15.01
N ASP A 210 -15.92 -7.16 -14.05
CA ASP A 210 -17.06 -6.24 -14.05
C ASP A 210 -16.64 -4.83 -13.67
N ILE A 211 -15.70 -4.70 -12.73
CA ILE A 211 -15.07 -3.40 -12.42
C ILE A 211 -14.43 -2.83 -13.69
N ALA A 212 -13.65 -3.64 -14.44
CA ALA A 212 -12.99 -3.20 -15.67
C ALA A 212 -14.00 -2.66 -16.70
N ARG A 213 -15.14 -3.34 -16.89
CA ARG A 213 -16.23 -2.88 -17.76
C ARG A 213 -16.85 -1.57 -17.26
N THR A 214 -17.09 -1.45 -15.96
CA THR A 214 -17.76 -0.28 -15.37
C THR A 214 -16.93 0.98 -15.46
N ILE A 215 -15.59 0.88 -15.29
CA ILE A 215 -14.68 2.04 -15.33
C ILE A 215 -13.98 2.20 -16.69
N GLU A 216 -14.39 1.41 -17.71
CA GLU A 216 -13.88 1.45 -19.08
C GLU A 216 -12.34 1.29 -19.18
N LEU A 217 -11.76 0.44 -18.34
CA LEU A 217 -10.36 0.06 -18.39
C LEU A 217 -10.18 -1.37 -18.92
N SER A 218 -8.99 -1.65 -19.49
CA SER A 218 -8.67 -3.02 -19.88
C SER A 218 -8.58 -3.94 -18.65
N ASN A 219 -8.95 -5.22 -18.82
CA ASN A 219 -8.85 -6.25 -17.78
C ASN A 219 -7.44 -6.31 -17.17
N GLU A 220 -6.41 -6.27 -18.03
CA GLU A 220 -5.03 -6.30 -17.60
C GLU A 220 -4.70 -5.12 -16.67
N LYS A 221 -5.12 -3.90 -17.04
CA LYS A 221 -4.87 -2.69 -16.25
C LYS A 221 -5.57 -2.75 -14.89
N VAL A 222 -6.81 -3.25 -14.84
CA VAL A 222 -7.54 -3.41 -13.58
C VAL A 222 -6.90 -4.46 -12.66
N VAL A 223 -6.45 -5.59 -13.21
CA VAL A 223 -5.71 -6.62 -12.46
C VAL A 223 -4.39 -6.06 -11.89
N GLN A 224 -3.65 -5.27 -12.68
CA GLN A 224 -2.43 -4.60 -12.24
C GLN A 224 -2.70 -3.57 -11.13
N ILE A 225 -3.80 -2.80 -11.24
CA ILE A 225 -4.23 -1.86 -10.20
C ILE A 225 -4.65 -2.63 -8.94
N ALA A 226 -5.46 -3.68 -9.08
CA ALA A 226 -5.88 -4.52 -7.98
C ALA A 226 -4.68 -5.09 -7.21
N PHE A 227 -3.68 -5.60 -7.92
CA PHE A 227 -2.44 -6.07 -7.29
C PHE A 227 -1.74 -4.96 -6.50
N ARG A 228 -1.62 -3.74 -7.06
CA ARG A 228 -1.04 -2.59 -6.33
C ARG A 228 -1.79 -2.28 -5.04
N LEU A 229 -3.12 -2.30 -5.08
CA LEU A 229 -3.95 -2.05 -3.90
C LEU A 229 -3.85 -3.17 -2.85
N ILE A 230 -3.68 -4.43 -3.28
CA ILE A 230 -3.48 -5.58 -2.39
C ILE A 230 -2.13 -5.48 -1.67
N VAL A 231 -1.04 -5.26 -2.40
CA VAL A 231 0.31 -5.20 -1.80
C VAL A 231 0.56 -3.94 -0.98
N THR A 232 -0.27 -2.91 -1.14
CA THR A 232 -0.27 -1.73 -0.26
C THR A 232 -1.24 -1.87 0.92
N ASN A 233 -1.83 -3.05 1.09
CA ASN A 233 -2.73 -3.38 2.20
C ASN A 233 -4.01 -2.52 2.28
N LEU A 234 -4.45 -1.97 1.14
CA LEU A 234 -5.69 -1.18 1.05
C LEU A 234 -6.93 -2.05 0.85
N VAL A 235 -6.75 -3.16 0.12
CA VAL A 235 -7.80 -4.13 -0.16
C VAL A 235 -7.28 -5.55 0.05
N GLU A 236 -8.19 -6.49 0.11
CA GLU A 236 -7.90 -7.93 0.02
C GLU A 236 -8.73 -8.56 -1.10
N GLU A 237 -8.16 -9.58 -1.72
CA GLU A 237 -8.84 -10.39 -2.71
C GLU A 237 -9.88 -11.29 -2.03
N CYS A 238 -11.07 -11.37 -2.59
CA CYS A 238 -12.15 -12.22 -2.09
C CYS A 238 -12.81 -13.01 -3.23
N LEU A 239 -13.34 -14.18 -2.90
CA LEU A 239 -14.17 -14.96 -3.81
C LEU A 239 -15.56 -14.33 -3.86
N ILE A 240 -16.07 -14.13 -5.09
CA ILE A 240 -17.46 -13.70 -5.28
C ILE A 240 -18.32 -14.95 -5.25
N THR A 241 -19.07 -15.11 -4.18
CA THR A 241 -20.11 -16.12 -4.13
C THR A 241 -21.31 -15.56 -4.90
N THR A 242 -21.46 -15.91 -6.16
CA THR A 242 -22.73 -15.75 -6.86
C THR A 242 -23.74 -16.64 -6.13
N ALA A 243 -24.54 -16.03 -5.26
CA ALA A 243 -25.74 -16.71 -4.80
C ALA A 243 -26.53 -17.10 -6.08
N PRO A 244 -26.96 -18.37 -6.22
CA PRO A 244 -27.78 -18.72 -7.36
C PRO A 244 -29.00 -17.79 -7.34
N HIS A 245 -29.20 -17.07 -8.42
CA HIS A 245 -30.46 -16.37 -8.67
C HIS A 245 -31.55 -17.44 -8.51
N LYS A 246 -32.28 -17.43 -7.41
CA LYS A 246 -33.59 -18.04 -7.37
C LYS A 246 -34.38 -17.22 -8.40
N GLU A 247 -34.56 -17.81 -9.57
CA GLU A 247 -35.67 -17.46 -10.42
C GLU A 247 -36.91 -17.60 -9.53
N GLU A 248 -37.46 -16.46 -9.11
CA GLU A 248 -38.80 -16.39 -8.60
C GLU A 248 -39.70 -16.83 -9.78
N THR A 249 -39.92 -18.14 -9.88
CA THR A 249 -41.05 -18.67 -10.61
C THR A 249 -42.29 -18.09 -9.95
N SER A 250 -42.83 -17.10 -10.60
CA SER A 250 -44.15 -16.55 -10.32
C SER A 250 -45.18 -17.67 -10.35
N PRO A 251 -45.89 -17.97 -9.26
CA PRO A 251 -46.96 -18.97 -9.29
C PRO A 251 -48.28 -18.27 -9.57
N PHE A 252 -48.45 -17.70 -10.77
CA PHE A 252 -49.75 -17.25 -11.26
C PHE A 252 -49.87 -17.54 -12.75
N ALA A 253 -50.14 -18.78 -13.07
CA ALA A 253 -50.84 -19.15 -14.31
C ALA A 253 -51.74 -20.34 -13.96
N ASP A 254 -53.00 -20.16 -14.28
CA ASP A 254 -54.14 -21.06 -14.26
C ASP A 254 -55.03 -21.04 -13.03
N LEU A 255 -56.09 -20.24 -13.20
CA LEU A 255 -57.46 -20.64 -12.87
C LEU A 255 -58.47 -19.70 -13.63
N ASN A 256 -58.68 -20.08 -14.89
CA ASN A 256 -59.88 -19.65 -15.59
C ASN A 256 -60.93 -20.76 -15.34
N SER A 257 -61.99 -20.46 -14.62
CA SER A 257 -63.34 -20.95 -14.95
C SER A 257 -64.39 -20.46 -13.96
N THR A 258 -65.30 -19.74 -14.54
CA THR A 258 -66.76 -19.74 -14.38
C THR A 258 -67.44 -19.21 -13.13
N ASN A 259 -68.25 -18.19 -13.42
CA ASN A 259 -69.66 -17.92 -13.02
C ASN A 259 -69.97 -17.03 -11.83
N ALA A 260 -70.47 -15.85 -12.20
CA ALA A 260 -71.82 -15.39 -12.09
C ALA A 260 -72.31 -14.71 -10.78
N PHE A 261 -72.87 -13.53 -10.98
CA PHE A 261 -73.88 -12.84 -10.20
C PHE A 261 -73.50 -12.08 -8.89
N GLY A 262 -73.78 -10.76 -8.93
CA GLY A 262 -74.14 -10.00 -7.75
C GLY A 262 -73.70 -8.51 -7.72
N GLN A 263 -74.49 -7.67 -8.32
CA GLN A 263 -74.50 -6.21 -8.20
C GLN A 263 -74.56 -5.75 -6.72
N LYS A 264 -73.84 -4.67 -6.36
CA LYS A 264 -74.39 -3.41 -5.79
C LYS A 264 -73.30 -2.38 -5.45
N ARG A 265 -73.42 -1.29 -6.20
CA ARG A 265 -73.36 0.16 -5.87
C ARG A 265 -72.49 0.66 -4.73
N ILE A 266 -71.57 1.52 -5.16
CA ILE A 266 -71.03 2.84 -4.79
C ILE A 266 -71.82 3.62 -3.66
N PRO A 267 -71.23 4.46 -2.77
CA PRO A 267 -70.68 5.72 -3.25
C PRO A 267 -69.38 6.23 -2.58
N GLN A 268 -68.74 7.08 -3.36
CA GLN A 268 -67.76 8.12 -3.15
C GLN A 268 -67.88 8.90 -1.83
N THR A 269 -66.74 9.34 -1.32
CA THR A 269 -66.50 10.76 -0.94
C THR A 269 -65.02 11.00 -0.72
N GLN A 270 -64.45 11.87 -1.53
CA GLN A 270 -63.39 12.85 -1.19
C GLN A 270 -64.10 14.10 -0.64
N PRO A 271 -63.51 15.17 -0.10
CA PRO A 271 -62.14 15.70 -0.31
C PRO A 271 -61.47 16.39 0.92
N THR A 272 -60.15 16.63 0.80
CA THR A 272 -59.32 17.82 1.13
C THR A 272 -59.83 18.95 2.07
N PRO A 273 -58.98 19.94 2.39
CA PRO A 273 -57.65 20.09 3.00
C PRO A 273 -57.62 21.12 4.17
N LEU A 274 -56.48 21.55 4.68
CA LEU A 274 -56.11 22.89 5.20
C LEU A 274 -55.02 22.78 6.28
N THR A 275 -53.84 23.23 5.94
CA THR A 275 -53.17 24.54 6.17
C THR A 275 -52.92 24.95 7.63
N THR A 276 -51.74 25.30 7.89
CA THR A 276 -51.17 26.54 8.41
C THR A 276 -50.41 26.53 9.74
N LYS A 277 -49.18 26.99 9.62
CA LYS A 277 -48.40 28.02 10.39
C LYS A 277 -47.70 27.61 11.68
N VAL A 278 -46.40 27.76 11.65
CA VAL A 278 -45.52 28.92 11.98
C VAL A 278 -45.37 29.22 13.47
N SER A 279 -44.14 29.22 13.91
CA SER A 279 -43.38 30.17 14.74
C SER A 279 -42.41 29.45 15.67
N SER A 280 -41.13 29.58 15.46
CA SER A 280 -40.15 30.60 15.91
C SER A 280 -40.04 30.83 17.42
N GLN A 281 -38.87 30.73 17.91
CA GLN A 281 -38.03 31.55 18.80
C GLN A 281 -37.14 30.66 19.68
N LEU A 282 -35.82 30.78 19.57
CA LEU A 282 -34.88 31.71 20.20
C LEU A 282 -34.91 31.73 21.73
N SER A 283 -33.82 31.37 22.35
CA SER A 283 -33.00 32.08 23.32
C SER A 283 -32.16 31.12 24.13
N ASN A 284 -30.89 31.22 24.01
CA ASN A 284 -29.89 31.94 24.85
C ASN A 284 -29.83 31.57 26.34
N ASN A 285 -28.65 31.26 26.71
CA ASN A 285 -27.80 31.71 27.81
C ASN A 285 -27.32 30.73 28.88
N ASN A 286 -26.04 30.73 28.95
CA ASN A 286 -25.10 30.98 30.07
C ASN A 286 -24.76 29.89 31.08
N SER A 287 -23.49 29.58 30.96
CA SER A 287 -22.41 29.65 32.02
C SER A 287 -22.72 29.27 33.46
N HIS A 288 -21.90 28.42 34.01
CA HIS A 288 -20.99 28.54 35.18
C HIS A 288 -20.43 27.18 35.55
N SER A 289 -19.17 27.02 35.44
CA SER A 289 -18.03 27.06 36.37
C SER A 289 -18.07 26.15 37.59
N LEU A 290 -16.96 25.40 37.69
CA LEU A 290 -16.14 25.06 38.83
C LEU A 290 -16.37 23.74 39.60
N SER A 291 -15.26 23.13 39.72
CA SER A 291 -14.69 22.35 40.85
C SER A 291 -14.78 20.83 40.86
N GLY A 292 -13.69 20.22 40.55
CA GLY A 292 -12.82 19.53 41.53
C GLY A 292 -13.24 18.09 41.83
N THR A 293 -12.44 17.17 41.38
CA THR A 293 -11.70 16.26 42.26
C THR A 293 -10.90 15.24 41.42
N ASN A 294 -9.63 15.19 41.72
CA ASN A 294 -8.67 14.17 41.32
C ASN A 294 -9.18 12.77 41.73
N LYS A 295 -9.21 11.85 40.75
CA LYS A 295 -9.11 10.43 41.04
C LYS A 295 -8.14 9.81 40.05
N LEU A 296 -6.99 9.40 40.58
CA LEU A 296 -6.02 8.53 39.90
C LEU A 296 -6.77 7.29 39.37
N LEU A 297 -6.65 7.05 38.08
CA LEU A 297 -6.94 5.79 37.45
C LEU A 297 -5.67 5.34 36.73
N GLU A 298 -5.22 4.16 37.13
CA GLU A 298 -4.13 3.39 36.52
C GLU A 298 -4.33 3.23 35.01
N PRO A 299 -3.24 3.17 34.21
CA PRO A 299 -3.37 2.95 32.77
C PRO A 299 -3.73 1.49 32.49
N ALA A 300 -4.93 1.28 31.96
CA ALA A 300 -5.32 0.02 31.34
C ALA A 300 -4.35 -0.31 30.21
N LEU A 301 -3.79 -1.52 30.21
CA LEU A 301 -3.01 -2.10 29.13
C LEU A 301 -3.84 -2.04 27.84
N ASP A 302 -3.40 -1.19 26.93
CA ASP A 302 -3.94 -1.06 25.58
C ASP A 302 -3.50 -2.30 24.77
N SER A 303 -4.47 -3.19 24.53
CA SER A 303 -4.30 -4.31 23.61
C SER A 303 -4.30 -3.78 22.18
N SER A 304 -3.10 -3.57 21.61
CA SER A 304 -2.92 -3.25 20.20
C SER A 304 -3.67 -4.26 19.31
N PRO A 305 -4.48 -3.82 18.34
CA PRO A 305 -5.12 -4.74 17.41
C PRO A 305 -4.05 -5.43 16.57
N LYS A 306 -3.98 -6.76 16.66
CA LYS A 306 -3.14 -7.59 15.79
C LYS A 306 -3.51 -7.30 14.35
N ALA A 307 -2.55 -6.77 13.57
CA ALA A 307 -2.71 -6.57 12.14
C ALA A 307 -3.10 -7.91 11.48
N ALA A 308 -4.25 -7.92 10.81
CA ALA A 308 -4.71 -9.09 10.08
C ALA A 308 -3.85 -9.25 8.82
N VAL A 309 -2.94 -10.19 8.86
CA VAL A 309 -2.06 -10.56 7.73
C VAL A 309 -2.90 -11.31 6.70
N SER A 310 -2.74 -10.99 5.41
CA SER A 310 -3.48 -11.62 4.31
C SER A 310 -3.30 -13.16 4.35
N LYS A 311 -4.37 -13.93 4.07
CA LYS A 311 -4.33 -15.40 4.09
C LYS A 311 -3.30 -15.98 3.12
N SER A 312 -3.09 -15.35 1.97
CA SER A 312 -2.06 -15.77 1.00
C SER A 312 -0.66 -15.51 1.53
N PHE A 313 -0.45 -14.39 2.24
CA PHE A 313 0.80 -14.06 2.93
C PHE A 313 1.12 -15.08 4.03
N LEU A 314 0.14 -15.41 4.89
CA LEU A 314 0.32 -16.42 5.93
C LEU A 314 0.61 -17.79 5.33
N HIS A 315 -0.05 -18.18 4.25
CA HIS A 315 0.18 -19.46 3.58
C HIS A 315 1.61 -19.55 3.00
N ASN A 316 2.07 -18.49 2.33
CA ASN A 316 3.43 -18.42 1.79
C ASN A 316 4.49 -18.36 2.91
N LEU A 317 4.23 -17.63 4.00
CA LEU A 317 5.12 -17.55 5.15
C LEU A 317 5.21 -18.88 5.91
N VAL A 318 4.07 -19.55 6.13
CA VAL A 318 4.03 -20.87 6.80
C VAL A 318 4.72 -21.92 5.94
N GLY A 319 4.49 -21.94 4.62
CA GLY A 319 5.19 -22.85 3.68
C GLY A 319 6.70 -22.63 3.68
N PHE A 320 7.15 -21.37 3.74
CA PHE A 320 8.56 -21.00 3.83
C PHE A 320 9.19 -21.45 5.16
N LEU A 321 8.51 -21.21 6.30
CA LEU A 321 9.00 -21.61 7.62
C LEU A 321 9.04 -23.13 7.78
N GLN A 322 8.06 -23.87 7.24
CA GLN A 322 8.04 -25.33 7.24
C GLN A 322 9.16 -25.93 6.37
N SER A 323 9.49 -25.33 5.22
CA SER A 323 10.60 -25.79 4.38
C SER A 323 11.98 -25.61 5.04
N LYS A 324 12.11 -24.67 5.98
CA LYS A 324 13.34 -24.39 6.72
C LYS A 324 13.50 -25.23 7.99
N ALA A 325 12.39 -25.76 8.54
CA ALA A 325 12.43 -26.67 9.68
C ALA A 325 12.72 -28.12 9.29
N ALA A 326 12.68 -28.44 7.98
CA ALA A 326 12.96 -29.77 7.43
C ALA A 326 14.36 -29.89 6.79
N SER A 327 15.19 -28.85 6.89
CA SER A 327 16.61 -28.82 6.49
C SER A 327 17.51 -28.64 7.70
#